data_c2edbeab9b09abaf9626432cb3347e7a
#
_entry.id   c2edbeab9b09abaf9626432cb3347e7a
#
_cell.length_a   1.000
_cell.length_b   1.000
_cell.length_c   1.000
_cell.angle_alpha   90.00
_cell.angle_beta   90.00
_cell.angle_gamma   90.00
#
_symmetry.space_group_name_H-M   'P 1'
#
loop_
_entity.id
_entity.type
_entity.pdbx_description
1 polymer ?
#
loop_
_entity_poly.entity_id
_entity_poly.type
_entity_poly.pdbx_seq_one_letter_code
_entity_poly.pdbx_strand_id
1 'polypeptide(L)'
;MFGEKPIFGQSELTVDSKGRIFIPATTKREPGEELVLIDNKDLGVYEIYSVLKLKEKFEAINKLITESKTKKEKLFYERMLCEISKSILRSEKIDSQGRFSTGKTFEECDKVMSTGAYDHLIIDKIKK
;
A
#
# COMPACT_ATOMS: atom_id res chain seq x y z
N MET A 1 13.41 6.13 -4.64
CA MET A 1 12.56 4.96 -4.42
C MET A 1 11.44 5.32 -3.46
N PHE A 2 10.24 4.88 -3.77
CA PHE A 2 9.06 5.14 -2.94
C PHE A 2 9.30 4.71 -1.49
N GLY A 3 9.08 5.61 -0.55
CA GLY A 3 9.25 5.33 0.87
C GLY A 3 10.68 5.27 1.38
N GLU A 4 11.69 5.58 0.55
CA GLU A 4 13.09 5.58 1.02
C GLU A 4 13.36 6.64 2.07
N LYS A 5 12.55 7.71 2.09
CA LYS A 5 12.52 8.70 3.17
C LYS A 5 11.14 8.70 3.80
N PRO A 6 11.02 9.08 5.08
CA PRO A 6 9.72 9.13 5.73
C PRO A 6 8.72 9.99 4.97
N ILE A 7 7.50 9.47 4.83
CA ILE A 7 6.39 10.16 4.16
C ILE A 7 5.46 10.69 5.24
N PHE A 8 5.21 12.00 5.23
CA PHE A 8 4.34 12.67 6.18
C PHE A 8 3.30 13.55 5.46
N GLY A 9 2.30 13.97 6.20
CA GLY A 9 1.32 14.93 5.75
C GLY A 9 0.17 14.31 4.97
N GLN A 10 -0.79 15.17 4.62
CA GLN A 10 -2.00 14.78 3.89
C GLN A 10 -2.11 15.58 2.61
N SER A 11 -2.67 14.96 1.58
CA SER A 11 -3.04 15.64 0.35
C SER A 11 -4.19 14.93 -0.33
N GLU A 12 -5.03 15.69 -1.02
CA GLU A 12 -6.07 15.12 -1.88
C GLU A 12 -5.44 14.71 -3.20
N LEU A 13 -5.81 13.53 -3.68
CA LEU A 13 -5.38 13.02 -4.97
C LEU A 13 -6.60 12.84 -5.86
N THR A 14 -6.53 13.34 -7.09
CA THR A 14 -7.59 13.16 -8.08
C THR A 14 -7.54 11.74 -8.63
N VAL A 15 -8.71 11.13 -8.76
CA VAL A 15 -8.87 9.83 -9.44
C VAL A 15 -9.35 10.13 -10.86
N ASP A 16 -8.58 9.74 -11.86
CA ASP A 16 -8.96 9.99 -13.26
C ASP A 16 -10.00 8.97 -13.76
N SER A 17 -10.49 9.17 -14.98
CA SER A 17 -11.52 8.31 -15.58
C SER A 17 -11.09 6.85 -15.75
N LYS A 18 -9.80 6.58 -15.72
CA LYS A 18 -9.22 5.23 -15.85
C LYS A 18 -8.85 4.63 -14.49
N GLY A 19 -9.19 5.29 -13.39
CA GLY A 19 -8.87 4.83 -12.04
C GLY A 19 -7.42 5.05 -11.62
N ARG A 20 -6.73 5.99 -12.24
CA ARG A 20 -5.32 6.29 -11.89
C ARG A 20 -5.26 7.47 -10.94
N ILE A 21 -4.29 7.41 -10.03
CA ILE A 21 -3.97 8.51 -9.11
C ILE A 21 -2.50 8.90 -9.29
N PHE A 22 -2.19 10.19 -9.12
CA PHE A 22 -0.80 10.63 -9.08
C PHE A 22 -0.21 10.33 -7.72
N ILE A 23 0.92 9.62 -7.72
CA ILE A 23 1.66 9.38 -6.49
C ILE A 23 2.49 10.63 -6.21
N PRO A 24 2.36 11.26 -5.02
CA PRO A 24 3.08 12.49 -4.73
C PRO A 24 4.60 12.34 -4.86
N ALA A 25 5.24 13.35 -5.46
CA ALA A 25 6.70 13.35 -5.65
C ALA A 25 7.45 13.32 -4.31
N THR A 26 6.82 13.80 -3.23
CA THR A 26 7.37 13.76 -1.88
C THR A 26 7.63 12.34 -1.36
N THR A 27 7.01 11.33 -1.98
CA THR A 27 7.24 9.91 -1.66
C THR A 27 8.56 9.38 -2.20
N LYS A 28 9.27 10.16 -3.02
CA LYS A 28 10.50 9.75 -3.71
C LYS A 28 10.30 8.61 -4.71
N ARG A 29 9.08 8.52 -5.26
CA ARG A 29 8.77 7.55 -6.32
C ARG A 29 9.67 7.73 -7.54
N GLU A 30 9.92 6.62 -8.23
CA GLU A 30 10.69 6.63 -9.49
C GLU A 30 9.83 6.05 -10.62
N PRO A 31 10.03 6.51 -11.88
CA PRO A 31 9.30 5.96 -13.01
C PRO A 31 9.51 4.44 -13.13
N GLY A 32 8.44 3.71 -13.38
CA GLY A 32 8.49 2.25 -13.53
C GLY A 32 8.58 1.48 -12.22
N GLU A 33 8.59 2.16 -11.09
CA GLU A 33 8.62 1.51 -9.78
C GLU A 33 7.29 0.79 -9.53
N GLU A 34 7.36 -0.45 -9.02
CA GLU A 34 6.18 -1.25 -8.75
C GLU A 34 5.67 -1.00 -7.35
N LEU A 35 4.38 -0.64 -7.26
CA LEU A 35 3.68 -0.38 -6.01
C LEU A 35 2.54 -1.38 -5.84
N VAL A 36 2.11 -1.58 -4.61
CA VAL A 36 1.06 -2.52 -4.23
C VAL A 36 -0.05 -1.78 -3.51
N LEU A 37 -1.29 -2.02 -3.95
CA LEU A 37 -2.49 -1.50 -3.30
C LEU A 37 -3.07 -2.59 -2.41
N ILE A 38 -3.28 -2.26 -1.15
CA ILE A 38 -3.77 -3.17 -0.11
C ILE A 38 -5.07 -2.63 0.46
N ASP A 39 -6.05 -3.53 0.65
CA ASP A 39 -7.29 -3.23 1.38
C ASP A 39 -7.10 -3.62 2.84
N ASN A 40 -6.83 -2.64 3.70
CA ASN A 40 -6.70 -2.87 5.14
C ASN A 40 -8.07 -2.79 5.79
N LYS A 41 -8.77 -3.92 5.85
CA LYS A 41 -10.13 -4.01 6.38
C LYS A 41 -10.21 -3.73 7.87
N ASP A 42 -9.16 -4.03 8.62
CA ASP A 42 -9.13 -3.81 10.07
C ASP A 42 -9.18 -2.31 10.40
N LEU A 43 -8.48 -1.50 9.60
CA LEU A 43 -8.48 -0.05 9.77
C LEU A 43 -9.54 0.65 8.91
N GLY A 44 -10.15 -0.05 7.97
CA GLY A 44 -11.13 0.53 7.05
C GLY A 44 -10.51 1.49 6.04
N VAL A 45 -9.25 1.31 5.71
CA VAL A 45 -8.51 2.17 4.76
C VAL A 45 -7.78 1.32 3.73
N TYR A 46 -7.30 1.97 2.66
CA TYR A 46 -6.40 1.34 1.71
C TYR A 46 -4.97 1.80 1.98
N GLU A 47 -4.00 1.01 1.56
CA GLU A 47 -2.60 1.33 1.74
C GLU A 47 -1.84 1.10 0.44
N ILE A 48 -0.83 1.95 0.18
CA ILE A 48 0.05 1.79 -0.97
C ILE A 48 1.49 1.65 -0.45
N TYR A 49 2.10 0.51 -0.76
CA TYR A 49 3.49 0.19 -0.43
C TYR A 49 4.31 0.01 -1.70
N SER A 50 5.62 0.22 -1.62
CA SER A 50 6.49 -0.32 -2.65
C SER A 50 6.56 -1.85 -2.49
N VAL A 51 6.77 -2.55 -3.60
CA VAL A 51 6.94 -4.01 -3.57
C VAL A 51 8.11 -4.39 -2.66
N LEU A 52 9.19 -3.60 -2.69
CA LEU A 52 10.36 -3.85 -1.86
C LEU A 52 10.04 -3.75 -0.36
N LYS A 53 9.28 -2.73 0.05
CA LYS A 53 8.88 -2.56 1.46
C LYS A 53 7.95 -3.66 1.92
N LEU A 54 7.03 -4.07 1.04
CA LEU A 54 6.12 -5.18 1.34
C LEU A 54 6.90 -6.48 1.51
N LYS A 55 7.90 -6.73 0.65
CA LYS A 55 8.79 -7.88 0.75
C LYS A 55 9.54 -7.90 2.08
N GLU A 56 10.10 -6.76 2.50
CA GLU A 56 10.77 -6.63 3.79
C GLU A 56 9.83 -6.98 4.95
N LYS A 57 8.57 -6.55 4.85
CA LYS A 57 7.53 -6.84 5.84
C LYS A 57 7.22 -8.33 5.93
N PHE A 58 7.08 -8.99 4.78
CA PHE A 58 6.88 -10.45 4.72
C PHE A 58 8.09 -11.20 5.29
N GLU A 59 9.29 -10.78 4.97
CA GLU A 59 10.52 -11.41 5.48
C GLU A 59 10.62 -11.27 6.99
N ALA A 60 10.26 -10.10 7.55
CA ALA A 60 10.24 -9.88 8.99
C ALA A 60 9.25 -10.82 9.69
N ILE A 61 8.05 -10.98 9.13
CA ILE A 61 7.04 -11.90 9.68
C ILE A 61 7.52 -13.34 9.56
N ASN A 62 8.11 -13.71 8.43
CA ASN A 62 8.64 -15.06 8.23
C ASN A 62 9.74 -15.40 9.25
N LYS A 63 10.57 -14.42 9.58
CA LYS A 63 11.58 -14.59 10.63
C LYS A 63 10.93 -14.89 11.98
N LEU A 64 9.83 -14.18 12.31
CA LEU A 64 9.07 -14.42 13.54
C LEU A 64 8.49 -15.85 13.57
N ILE A 65 8.02 -16.34 12.42
CA ILE A 65 7.53 -17.72 12.30
C ILE A 65 8.65 -18.71 12.61
N THR A 66 9.83 -18.50 12.02
CA THR A 66 10.99 -19.36 12.20
C THR A 66 11.48 -19.36 13.65
N GLU A 67 11.42 -18.21 14.33
CA GLU A 67 11.87 -18.05 15.72
C GLU A 67 10.79 -18.38 16.75
N SER A 68 9.58 -18.73 16.31
CA SER A 68 8.47 -19.04 17.23
C SER A 68 8.79 -20.29 18.08
N LYS A 69 8.54 -20.16 19.39
CA LYS A 69 8.82 -21.22 20.38
C LYS A 69 7.61 -22.11 20.63
N THR A 70 6.41 -21.65 20.29
CA THR A 70 5.16 -22.40 20.50
C THR A 70 4.40 -22.53 19.20
N LYS A 71 3.58 -23.58 19.10
CA LYS A 71 2.70 -23.79 17.95
C LYS A 71 1.68 -22.67 17.83
N LYS A 72 1.16 -22.17 18.95
CA LYS A 72 0.19 -21.06 18.97
C LYS A 72 0.78 -19.79 18.40
N GLU A 73 2.00 -19.44 18.76
CA GLU A 73 2.74 -18.29 18.29
C GLU A 73 2.98 -18.37 16.78
N LYS A 74 3.44 -19.55 16.32
CA LYS A 74 3.69 -19.83 14.91
C LYS A 74 2.42 -19.63 14.08
N LEU A 75 1.29 -20.19 14.54
CA LEU A 75 -0.01 -20.05 13.86
C LEU A 75 -0.47 -18.60 13.78
N PHE A 76 -0.22 -17.81 14.83
CA PHE A 76 -0.54 -16.39 14.85
C PHE A 76 0.16 -15.63 13.72
N TYR A 77 1.46 -15.84 13.58
CA TYR A 77 2.25 -15.17 12.53
C TYR A 77 1.93 -15.70 11.13
N GLU A 78 1.69 -16.99 10.98
CA GLU A 78 1.27 -17.58 9.70
C GLU A 78 -0.06 -16.99 9.24
N ARG A 79 -1.01 -16.79 10.17
CA ARG A 79 -2.30 -16.16 9.89
C ARG A 79 -2.12 -14.71 9.48
N MET A 80 -1.25 -13.97 10.17
CA MET A 80 -0.94 -12.58 9.83
C MET A 80 -0.43 -12.48 8.38
N LEU A 81 0.50 -13.35 7.98
CA LEU A 81 1.03 -13.40 6.62
C LEU A 81 -0.06 -13.68 5.60
N CYS A 82 -0.94 -14.64 5.90
CA CYS A 82 -2.06 -15.01 5.06
C CYS A 82 -3.03 -13.83 4.87
N GLU A 83 -3.37 -13.12 5.94
CA GLU A 83 -4.29 -11.98 5.89
C GLU A 83 -3.72 -10.84 5.04
N ILE A 84 -2.43 -10.53 5.18
CA ILE A 84 -1.78 -9.51 4.36
C ILE A 84 -1.82 -9.93 2.88
N SER A 85 -1.49 -11.19 2.60
CA SER A 85 -1.50 -11.72 1.24
C SER A 85 -2.88 -11.61 0.58
N LYS A 86 -3.93 -11.95 1.32
CA LYS A 86 -5.33 -11.86 0.83
C LYS A 86 -5.79 -10.43 0.62
N SER A 87 -5.19 -9.46 1.30
CA SER A 87 -5.58 -8.05 1.23
C SER A 87 -4.98 -7.30 0.03
N ILE A 88 -4.07 -7.91 -0.70
CA ILE A 88 -3.45 -7.32 -1.88
C ILE A 88 -4.48 -7.28 -3.01
N LEU A 89 -4.80 -6.08 -3.47
CA LEU A 89 -5.75 -5.87 -4.56
C LEU A 89 -5.06 -5.81 -5.93
N ARG A 90 -3.94 -5.09 -6.01
CA ARG A 90 -3.23 -4.87 -7.25
C ARG A 90 -1.74 -4.68 -6.99
N SER A 91 -0.94 -5.05 -7.98
CA SER A 91 0.47 -4.73 -8.05
C SER A 91 0.72 -4.14 -9.43
N GLU A 92 1.12 -2.89 -9.52
CA GLU A 92 1.25 -2.14 -10.76
C GLU A 92 2.48 -1.27 -10.76
N LYS A 93 3.09 -1.10 -11.93
CA LYS A 93 4.17 -0.15 -12.12
C LYS A 93 3.58 1.23 -12.32
N ILE A 94 4.16 2.25 -11.68
CA ILE A 94 3.79 3.63 -11.97
C ILE A 94 4.31 4.03 -13.33
N ASP A 95 3.52 4.84 -14.03
CA ASP A 95 3.86 5.26 -15.39
C ASP A 95 4.91 6.39 -15.38
N SER A 96 5.33 6.83 -16.57
CA SER A 96 6.33 7.89 -16.72
C SER A 96 5.90 9.23 -16.10
N GLN A 97 4.60 9.42 -15.89
CA GLN A 97 4.04 10.64 -15.29
C GLN A 97 3.79 10.51 -13.79
N GLY A 98 4.13 9.36 -13.20
CA GLY A 98 3.94 9.11 -11.77
C GLY A 98 2.54 8.69 -11.38
N ARG A 99 1.75 8.15 -12.33
CA ARG A 99 0.39 7.69 -12.06
C ARG A 99 0.38 6.20 -11.74
N PHE A 100 -0.43 5.83 -10.76
CA PHE A 100 -0.65 4.45 -10.33
C PHE A 100 -2.08 4.04 -10.63
N SER A 101 -2.25 2.90 -11.31
CA SER A 101 -3.58 2.39 -11.65
C SER A 101 -4.20 1.64 -10.47
N THR A 102 -5.34 2.11 -10.00
CA THR A 102 -6.09 1.46 -8.91
C THR A 102 -7.21 0.57 -9.42
N GLY A 103 -7.34 0.43 -10.74
CA GLY A 103 -8.44 -0.30 -11.35
C GLY A 103 -9.78 0.34 -11.01
N LYS A 104 -10.72 -0.45 -10.52
CA LYS A 104 -12.05 0.03 -10.15
C LYS A 104 -12.20 0.32 -8.65
N THR A 105 -11.12 0.23 -7.88
CA THR A 105 -11.16 0.38 -6.42
C THR A 105 -11.81 1.70 -6.00
N PHE A 106 -11.52 2.79 -6.70
CA PHE A 106 -12.03 4.13 -6.39
C PHE A 106 -12.93 4.69 -7.48
N GLU A 107 -13.59 3.83 -8.28
CA GLU A 107 -14.38 4.27 -9.43
C GLU A 107 -15.54 5.20 -9.07
N GLU A 108 -16.06 5.11 -7.84
CA GLU A 108 -17.12 5.99 -7.34
C GLU A 108 -16.60 7.30 -6.79
N CYS A 109 -15.28 7.51 -6.79
CA CYS A 109 -14.64 8.69 -6.21
C CYS A 109 -14.00 9.56 -7.29
N ASP A 110 -14.15 10.88 -7.15
CA ASP A 110 -13.37 11.84 -7.95
C ASP A 110 -12.04 12.13 -7.29
N LYS A 111 -11.98 12.00 -5.98
CA LYS A 111 -10.79 12.27 -5.15
C LYS A 111 -10.68 11.30 -4.00
N VAL A 112 -9.46 11.10 -3.55
CA VAL A 112 -9.15 10.33 -2.35
C VAL A 112 -8.21 11.15 -1.47
N MET A 113 -8.22 10.90 -0.17
CA MET A 113 -7.28 11.53 0.77
C MET A 113 -6.09 10.61 0.96
N SER A 114 -4.90 11.16 0.74
CA SER A 114 -3.64 10.47 0.95
C SER A 114 -3.00 10.99 2.23
N THR A 115 -2.61 10.08 3.11
CA THR A 115 -1.90 10.41 4.36
C THR A 115 -0.60 9.63 4.39
N GLY A 116 0.51 10.33 4.59
CA GLY A 116 1.82 9.69 4.75
C GLY A 116 1.91 8.95 6.07
N ALA A 117 2.32 7.70 6.03
CA ALA A 117 2.43 6.83 7.19
C ALA A 117 3.84 6.21 7.27
N TYR A 118 4.85 7.04 7.23
CA TYR A 118 6.27 6.74 7.32
C TYR A 118 6.83 6.11 6.04
N ASP A 119 6.54 4.84 5.75
CA ASP A 119 7.08 4.13 4.59
C ASP A 119 6.02 3.78 3.53
N HIS A 120 4.79 4.23 3.74
CA HIS A 120 3.68 3.96 2.83
C HIS A 120 2.65 5.09 2.88
N LEU A 121 1.65 5.00 2.01
CA LEU A 121 0.51 5.91 1.99
C LEU A 121 -0.73 5.20 2.49
N ILE A 122 -1.51 5.89 3.31
CA ILE A 122 -2.87 5.49 3.68
C ILE A 122 -3.82 6.27 2.77
N ILE A 123 -4.75 5.56 2.15
CA ILE A 123 -5.71 6.16 1.22
C ILE A 123 -7.11 5.99 1.77
N ASP A 124 -7.81 7.11 1.92
CA ASP A 124 -9.22 7.15 2.32
C ASP A 124 -10.07 7.66 1.18
N LYS A 125 -11.23 7.04 0.97
CA LYS A 125 -12.21 7.54 0.02
C LYS A 125 -12.83 8.83 0.55
N ILE A 126 -12.93 9.83 -0.32
CA ILE A 126 -13.65 11.07 0.02
C ILE A 126 -15.10 10.87 -0.42
N LYS A 127 -16.01 10.92 0.53
CA LYS A 127 -17.45 10.83 0.25
C LYS A 127 -17.92 12.14 -0.37
N LYS A 128 -18.69 12.01 -1.41
CA LYS A 128 -19.35 13.16 -2.05
C LYS A 128 -20.49 13.69 -1.19
#